data_5569e0a748b879d0cc4dd63017c4846a
#
_entry.id   5569e0a748b879d0cc4dd63017c4846a
#
_cell.length_a   1.000
_cell.length_b   1.000
_cell.length_c   1.000
_cell.angle_alpha   90.00
_cell.angle_beta   90.00
_cell.angle_gamma   90.00
#
_symmetry.space_group_name_H-M   'P 1'
#
loop_
_entity.id
_entity.type
_entity.pdbx_description
1 polymer ?
#
loop_
_entity_poly.entity_id
_entity_poly.type
_entity_poly.pdbx_seq_one_letter_code
_entity_poly.pdbx_strand_id
1 'polypeptide(L)'
;MITIKIGGSVVDNLHPSTIDDIKKIIEQEGVIIVHGGGKEVTKITEQLGKEPKFVVSPSGIKSRYTDKETSEIFTMVMSGKINKAIVQMLQKNGINALGLSGMDGKTIQANRKKKLIIMNEKGRKQIIDGGYTGKITTVNSELIKTVLEKGYTPVISPIAISEECDFLNVDGDRAAANVAGQVK
;
A
#
# COMPACT_ATOMS: atom_id res chain seq x y z
N MET A 1 -16.27 10.93 5.60
CA MET A 1 -14.84 10.69 5.22
C MET A 1 -14.76 9.88 3.94
N ILE A 2 -13.83 10.20 3.06
CA ILE A 2 -13.63 9.51 1.77
C ILE A 2 -12.23 8.88 1.73
N THR A 3 -12.14 7.63 1.29
CA THR A 3 -10.88 6.96 1.01
C THR A 3 -10.68 6.90 -0.50
N ILE A 4 -9.62 7.53 -0.99
CA ILE A 4 -9.24 7.56 -2.41
C ILE A 4 -8.08 6.59 -2.63
N LYS A 5 -8.22 5.64 -3.56
CA LYS A 5 -7.13 4.77 -3.95
C LYS A 5 -6.48 5.27 -5.24
N ILE A 6 -5.16 5.52 -5.19
CA ILE A 6 -4.35 5.92 -6.34
C ILE A 6 -3.56 4.71 -6.84
N GLY A 7 -3.82 4.26 -8.07
CA GLY A 7 -3.07 3.18 -8.72
C GLY A 7 -1.61 3.58 -8.96
N GLY A 8 -0.67 2.62 -8.81
CA GLY A 8 0.75 2.90 -8.99
C GLY A 8 1.15 3.37 -10.39
N SER A 9 0.35 3.07 -11.42
CA SER A 9 0.58 3.57 -12.78
C SER A 9 0.10 5.00 -13.00
N VAL A 10 -0.65 5.56 -12.05
CA VAL A 10 -1.27 6.90 -12.14
C VAL A 10 -0.47 7.94 -11.36
N VAL A 11 0.37 7.50 -10.41
CA VAL A 11 1.13 8.40 -9.52
C VAL A 11 1.98 9.40 -10.29
N ASP A 12 2.66 8.94 -11.34
CA ASP A 12 3.55 9.80 -12.16
C ASP A 12 2.78 10.68 -13.16
N ASN A 13 1.49 10.45 -13.35
CA ASN A 13 0.65 11.07 -14.37
C ASN A 13 -0.72 11.54 -13.82
N LEU A 14 -0.78 11.94 -12.55
CA LEU A 14 -1.98 12.53 -12.00
C LEU A 14 -2.28 13.86 -12.72
N HIS A 15 -3.45 13.91 -13.36
CA HIS A 15 -3.87 15.12 -14.03
C HIS A 15 -4.12 16.26 -13.02
N PRO A 16 -3.72 17.51 -13.31
CA PRO A 16 -3.92 18.64 -12.39
C PRO A 16 -5.36 18.77 -11.86
N SER A 17 -6.38 18.54 -12.72
CA SER A 17 -7.78 18.57 -12.29
C SER A 17 -8.11 17.56 -11.19
N THR A 18 -7.44 16.41 -11.14
CA THR A 18 -7.64 15.43 -10.07
C THR A 18 -7.20 16.00 -8.71
N ILE A 19 -6.13 16.78 -8.69
CA ILE A 19 -5.67 17.47 -7.47
C ILE A 19 -6.66 18.55 -7.05
N ASP A 20 -7.20 19.31 -7.99
CA ASP A 20 -8.22 20.32 -7.71
C ASP A 20 -9.51 19.70 -7.16
N ASP A 21 -9.92 18.54 -7.69
CA ASP A 21 -11.06 17.80 -7.18
C ASP A 21 -10.81 17.25 -5.77
N ILE A 22 -9.61 16.72 -5.49
CA ILE A 22 -9.22 16.30 -4.14
C ILE A 22 -9.27 17.48 -3.16
N LYS A 23 -8.81 18.67 -3.55
CA LYS A 23 -8.91 19.89 -2.71
C LYS A 23 -10.37 20.22 -2.36
N LYS A 24 -11.25 20.25 -3.36
CA LYS A 24 -12.68 20.52 -3.13
C LYS A 24 -13.32 19.52 -2.16
N ILE A 25 -12.91 18.24 -2.24
CA ILE A 25 -13.42 17.21 -1.33
C ILE A 25 -12.89 17.45 0.08
N ILE A 26 -11.60 17.80 0.24
CA ILE A 26 -10.97 18.08 1.54
C ILE A 26 -11.65 19.26 2.25
N GLU A 27 -12.14 20.26 1.52
CA GLU A 27 -12.90 21.40 2.07
C GLU A 27 -14.23 20.98 2.67
N GLN A 28 -14.79 19.84 2.25
CA GLN A 28 -16.11 19.36 2.65
C GLN A 28 -16.03 18.24 3.69
N GLU A 29 -15.02 17.37 3.56
CA GLU A 29 -14.88 16.21 4.43
C GLU A 29 -13.44 15.68 4.47
N GLY A 30 -13.13 14.84 5.47
CA GLY A 30 -11.82 14.21 5.60
C GLY A 30 -11.50 13.26 4.45
N VAL A 31 -10.31 13.40 3.86
CA VAL A 31 -9.81 12.55 2.78
C VAL A 31 -8.63 11.72 3.25
N ILE A 32 -8.67 10.43 2.95
CA ILE A 32 -7.58 9.48 3.16
C ILE A 32 -7.12 8.99 1.78
N ILE A 33 -5.83 9.02 1.52
CA ILE A 33 -5.27 8.50 0.26
C ILE A 33 -4.53 7.20 0.54
N VAL A 34 -4.85 6.14 -0.22
CA VAL A 34 -4.10 4.88 -0.22
C VAL A 34 -3.53 4.68 -1.62
N HIS A 35 -2.24 4.36 -1.73
CA HIS A 35 -1.63 4.24 -3.04
C HIS A 35 -1.11 2.83 -3.35
N GLY A 36 -0.88 2.57 -4.62
CA GLY A 36 -0.15 1.42 -5.14
C GLY A 36 1.23 1.83 -5.65
N GLY A 37 1.91 0.91 -6.37
CA GLY A 37 3.25 1.20 -6.89
C GLY A 37 4.01 -0.04 -7.39
N GLY A 38 3.33 -1.15 -7.63
CA GLY A 38 3.95 -2.43 -7.96
C GLY A 38 4.90 -2.40 -9.16
N LYS A 39 4.64 -1.56 -10.18
CA LYS A 39 5.52 -1.41 -11.35
C LYS A 39 6.86 -0.78 -10.96
N GLU A 40 6.83 0.28 -10.15
CA GLU A 40 8.04 0.95 -9.69
C GLU A 40 8.85 0.05 -8.76
N VAL A 41 8.19 -0.73 -7.89
CA VAL A 41 8.86 -1.77 -7.08
C VAL A 41 9.57 -2.78 -7.98
N THR A 42 8.93 -3.26 -9.06
CA THR A 42 9.56 -4.17 -10.03
C THR A 42 10.84 -3.56 -10.60
N LYS A 43 10.74 -2.34 -11.15
CA LYS A 43 11.86 -1.62 -11.75
C LYS A 43 13.03 -1.45 -10.79
N ILE A 44 12.77 -1.01 -9.56
CA ILE A 44 13.84 -0.82 -8.56
C ILE A 44 14.43 -2.16 -8.11
N THR A 45 13.62 -3.20 -7.96
CA THR A 45 14.10 -4.55 -7.64
C THR A 45 15.09 -5.04 -8.68
N GLU A 46 14.78 -4.87 -9.98
CA GLU A 46 15.67 -5.21 -11.10
C GLU A 46 16.95 -4.37 -11.10
N GLN A 47 16.85 -3.06 -10.83
CA GLN A 47 18.02 -2.17 -10.70
C GLN A 47 18.97 -2.55 -9.56
N LEU A 48 18.42 -3.15 -8.48
CA LEU A 48 19.19 -3.69 -7.37
C LEU A 48 19.76 -5.10 -7.65
N GLY A 49 19.61 -5.61 -8.88
CA GLY A 49 20.15 -6.89 -9.30
C GLY A 49 19.34 -8.11 -8.86
N LYS A 50 18.10 -7.90 -8.38
CA LYS A 50 17.21 -8.98 -7.95
C LYS A 50 16.10 -9.22 -8.95
N GLU A 51 15.90 -10.47 -9.35
CA GLU A 51 14.79 -10.86 -10.23
C GLU A 51 13.46 -10.88 -9.46
N PRO A 52 12.45 -10.08 -9.89
CA PRO A 52 11.13 -10.07 -9.27
C PRO A 52 10.38 -11.39 -9.55
N LYS A 53 9.97 -12.09 -8.51
CA LYS A 53 9.19 -13.33 -8.64
C LYS A 53 7.69 -13.05 -8.54
N PHE A 54 6.91 -13.66 -9.43
CA PHE A 54 5.45 -13.58 -9.42
C PHE A 54 4.84 -14.98 -9.33
N VAL A 55 3.73 -15.06 -8.64
CA VAL A 55 2.95 -16.30 -8.49
C VAL A 55 1.51 -16.04 -8.91
N VAL A 56 0.85 -17.07 -9.41
CA VAL A 56 -0.55 -17.01 -9.84
C VAL A 56 -1.38 -17.85 -8.88
N SER A 57 -2.42 -17.28 -8.30
CA SER A 57 -3.37 -17.99 -7.44
C SER A 57 -4.28 -18.91 -8.27
N PRO A 58 -4.96 -19.88 -7.66
CA PRO A 58 -5.97 -20.71 -8.37
C PRO A 58 -7.11 -19.93 -9.01
N SER A 59 -7.37 -18.71 -8.55
CA SER A 59 -8.34 -17.76 -9.15
C SER A 59 -7.77 -16.93 -10.30
N GLY A 60 -6.52 -17.20 -10.75
CA GLY A 60 -5.88 -16.47 -11.84
C GLY A 60 -5.24 -15.13 -11.43
N ILE A 61 -5.29 -14.74 -10.17
CA ILE A 61 -4.70 -13.47 -9.71
C ILE A 61 -3.18 -13.62 -9.64
N LYS A 62 -2.47 -12.80 -10.41
CA LYS A 62 -1.00 -12.66 -10.36
C LYS A 62 -0.60 -11.72 -9.23
N SER A 63 0.29 -12.18 -8.35
CA SER A 63 0.83 -11.39 -7.24
C SER A 63 2.33 -11.58 -7.11
N ARG A 64 3.02 -10.59 -6.53
CA ARG A 64 4.45 -10.67 -6.25
C ARG A 64 4.69 -11.66 -5.11
N TYR A 65 5.57 -12.64 -5.34
CA TYR A 65 6.13 -13.41 -4.23
C TYR A 65 7.13 -12.54 -3.48
N THR A 66 6.92 -12.40 -2.19
CA THR A 66 7.65 -11.46 -1.35
C THR A 66 8.47 -12.25 -0.32
N ASP A 67 9.74 -12.53 -0.61
CA ASP A 67 10.71 -13.01 0.38
C ASP A 67 11.17 -11.85 1.29
N LYS A 68 12.05 -12.11 2.24
CA LYS A 68 12.51 -11.11 3.21
C LYS A 68 13.13 -9.89 2.53
N GLU A 69 14.10 -10.10 1.66
CA GLU A 69 14.77 -9.04 0.93
C GLU A 69 13.80 -8.26 0.03
N THR A 70 12.88 -8.98 -0.66
CA THR A 70 11.83 -8.32 -1.45
C THR A 70 10.91 -7.48 -0.55
N SER A 71 10.62 -7.89 0.68
CA SER A 71 9.81 -7.09 1.60
C SER A 71 10.49 -5.80 2.04
N GLU A 72 11.81 -5.84 2.21
CA GLU A 72 12.63 -4.66 2.53
C GLU A 72 12.65 -3.69 1.33
N ILE A 73 12.95 -4.19 0.10
CA ILE A 73 12.91 -3.38 -1.13
C ILE A 73 11.51 -2.79 -1.34
N PHE A 74 10.47 -3.61 -1.17
CA PHE A 74 9.08 -3.17 -1.30
C PHE A 74 8.77 -2.03 -0.33
N THR A 75 9.21 -2.13 0.92
CA THR A 75 9.03 -1.09 1.93
C THR A 75 9.78 0.20 1.58
N MET A 76 11.06 0.10 1.17
CA MET A 76 11.83 1.27 0.73
C MET A 76 11.14 2.02 -0.42
N VAL A 77 10.69 1.29 -1.43
CA VAL A 77 10.09 1.90 -2.62
C VAL A 77 8.71 2.46 -2.32
N MET A 78 7.86 1.68 -1.66
CA MET A 78 6.46 2.09 -1.39
C MET A 78 6.41 3.22 -0.37
N SER A 79 7.08 3.09 0.78
CA SER A 79 6.99 4.08 1.87
C SER A 79 7.97 5.24 1.72
N GLY A 80 9.11 5.00 1.08
CA GLY A 80 10.13 6.04 0.84
C GLY A 80 9.89 6.76 -0.48
N LYS A 81 10.01 6.09 -1.62
CA LYS A 81 9.99 6.75 -2.92
C LYS A 81 8.59 7.19 -3.33
N ILE A 82 7.64 6.27 -3.44
CA ILE A 82 6.30 6.55 -3.99
C ILE A 82 5.48 7.41 -3.03
N ASN A 83 5.42 7.01 -1.76
CA ASN A 83 4.67 7.75 -0.76
C ASN A 83 5.14 9.20 -0.66
N LYS A 84 6.45 9.43 -0.59
CA LYS A 84 7.01 10.79 -0.48
C LYS A 84 6.86 11.61 -1.76
N ALA A 85 6.87 10.98 -2.94
CA ALA A 85 6.55 11.67 -4.18
C ALA A 85 5.10 12.17 -4.21
N ILE A 86 4.15 11.35 -3.75
CA ILE A 86 2.74 11.75 -3.61
C ILE A 86 2.60 12.88 -2.58
N VAL A 87 3.20 12.74 -1.40
CA VAL A 87 3.19 13.78 -0.37
C VAL A 87 3.76 15.09 -0.91
N GLN A 88 4.91 15.03 -1.58
CA GLN A 88 5.53 16.22 -2.19
C GLN A 88 4.60 16.89 -3.19
N MET A 89 3.95 16.12 -4.06
CA MET A 89 3.01 16.64 -5.05
C MET A 89 1.81 17.31 -4.39
N LEU A 90 1.23 16.69 -3.37
CA LEU A 90 0.09 17.25 -2.62
C LEU A 90 0.48 18.53 -1.87
N GLN A 91 1.64 18.54 -1.20
CA GLN A 91 2.17 19.71 -0.51
C GLN A 91 2.42 20.90 -1.48
N LYS A 92 3.02 20.65 -2.65
CA LYS A 92 3.19 21.67 -3.70
C LYS A 92 1.87 22.30 -4.14
N ASN A 93 0.79 21.57 -4.00
CA ASN A 93 -0.56 22.03 -4.34
C ASN A 93 -1.34 22.56 -3.12
N GLY A 94 -0.70 22.78 -1.99
CA GLY A 94 -1.32 23.39 -0.79
C GLY A 94 -2.17 22.40 0.03
N ILE A 95 -2.08 21.08 -0.24
CA ILE A 95 -2.72 20.05 0.58
C ILE A 95 -1.74 19.61 1.66
N ASN A 96 -2.14 19.73 2.93
CA ASN A 96 -1.29 19.37 4.08
C ASN A 96 -1.24 17.84 4.26
N ALA A 97 -0.47 17.18 3.40
CA ALA A 97 -0.38 15.73 3.35
C ALA A 97 0.64 15.14 4.34
N LEU A 98 0.26 14.07 5.03
CA LEU A 98 1.12 13.28 5.92
C LEU A 98 1.28 11.87 5.38
N GLY A 99 2.51 11.48 5.02
CA GLY A 99 2.82 10.14 4.51
C GLY A 99 3.03 9.16 5.65
N LEU A 100 2.27 8.06 5.61
CA LEU A 100 2.31 6.93 6.54
C LEU A 100 2.49 5.61 5.78
N SER A 101 3.10 4.64 6.44
CA SER A 101 2.97 3.22 6.09
C SER A 101 2.14 2.52 7.17
N GLY A 102 1.73 1.28 6.91
CA GLY A 102 1.06 0.51 7.95
C GLY A 102 1.93 0.22 9.17
N MET A 103 3.26 0.38 9.07
CA MET A 103 4.20 0.27 10.20
C MET A 103 4.07 1.43 11.17
N ASP A 104 3.87 2.65 10.66
CA ASP A 104 3.84 3.86 11.45
C ASP A 104 2.61 3.85 12.38
N GLY A 105 2.84 3.84 13.69
CA GLY A 105 1.78 3.75 14.68
C GLY A 105 0.87 2.52 14.52
N LYS A 106 1.37 1.43 13.92
CA LYS A 106 0.59 0.23 13.58
C LYS A 106 -0.67 0.56 12.78
N THR A 107 -0.55 1.50 11.83
CA THR A 107 -1.67 1.98 11.02
C THR A 107 -2.39 0.84 10.29
N ILE A 108 -1.65 -0.17 9.79
CA ILE A 108 -2.23 -1.41 9.22
C ILE A 108 -1.52 -2.61 9.84
N GLN A 109 -2.27 -3.44 10.55
CA GLN A 109 -1.78 -4.70 11.10
C GLN A 109 -2.24 -5.86 10.23
N ALA A 110 -1.40 -6.89 10.10
CA ALA A 110 -1.71 -8.06 9.29
C ALA A 110 -1.08 -9.33 9.84
N ASN A 111 -1.74 -10.45 9.63
CA ASN A 111 -1.16 -11.76 9.87
C ASN A 111 -0.33 -12.19 8.65
N ARG A 112 0.89 -12.64 8.89
CA ARG A 112 1.73 -13.26 7.86
C ARG A 112 1.09 -14.55 7.35
N LYS A 113 0.95 -14.68 6.03
CA LYS A 113 0.46 -15.92 5.42
C LYS A 113 1.56 -16.97 5.47
N LYS A 114 1.35 -18.03 6.24
CA LYS A 114 2.33 -19.12 6.36
C LYS A 114 2.47 -19.93 5.05
N LYS A 115 1.39 -20.06 4.29
CA LYS A 115 1.34 -20.82 3.03
C LYS A 115 0.54 -20.08 1.98
N LEU A 116 0.94 -20.22 0.70
CA LEU A 116 0.20 -19.77 -0.47
C LEU A 116 -0.12 -20.99 -1.34
N ILE A 117 -1.33 -21.02 -1.89
CA ILE A 117 -1.71 -21.98 -2.92
C ILE A 117 -1.56 -21.26 -4.26
N ILE A 118 -0.71 -21.81 -5.12
CA ILE A 118 -0.41 -21.25 -6.44
C ILE A 118 -0.72 -22.27 -7.53
N MET A 119 -0.82 -21.79 -8.77
CA MET A 119 -0.81 -22.63 -9.96
C MET A 119 0.64 -22.73 -10.46
N ASN A 120 1.18 -23.91 -10.59
CA ASN A 120 2.50 -24.11 -11.17
C ASN A 120 2.44 -24.08 -12.71
N GLU A 121 3.60 -24.12 -13.36
CA GLU A 121 3.73 -24.09 -14.83
C GLU A 121 2.97 -25.20 -15.53
N LYS A 122 2.71 -26.32 -14.86
CA LYS A 122 1.92 -27.47 -15.37
C LYS A 122 0.42 -27.33 -15.12
N GLY A 123 -0.04 -26.14 -14.66
CA GLY A 123 -1.45 -25.88 -14.35
C GLY A 123 -1.99 -26.66 -13.15
N ARG A 124 -1.13 -27.10 -12.22
CA ARG A 124 -1.52 -27.83 -11.01
C ARG A 124 -1.39 -26.94 -9.78
N LYS A 125 -2.27 -27.14 -8.81
CA LYS A 125 -2.17 -26.47 -7.50
C LYS A 125 -0.93 -26.94 -6.74
N GLN A 126 -0.16 -26.00 -6.22
CA GLN A 126 1.03 -26.22 -5.41
C GLN A 126 0.98 -25.34 -4.18
N ILE A 127 1.40 -25.87 -3.04
CA ILE A 127 1.56 -25.10 -1.80
C ILE A 127 3.01 -24.68 -1.70
N ILE A 128 3.22 -23.39 -1.45
CA ILE A 128 4.55 -22.81 -1.20
C ILE A 128 4.55 -22.04 0.12
N ASP A 129 5.72 -21.67 0.61
CA ASP A 129 5.84 -20.73 1.74
C ASP A 129 5.17 -19.39 1.38
N GLY A 130 4.51 -18.77 2.34
CA GLY A 130 3.77 -17.52 2.14
C GLY A 130 4.65 -16.29 2.06
N GLY A 131 5.93 -16.42 2.36
CA GLY A 131 6.87 -15.31 2.41
C GLY A 131 6.42 -14.22 3.38
N TYR A 132 6.62 -12.99 2.98
CA TYR A 132 6.21 -11.78 3.73
C TYR A 132 4.92 -11.16 3.15
N THR A 133 3.97 -12.02 2.78
CA THR A 133 2.64 -11.60 2.34
C THR A 133 1.70 -11.51 3.54
N GLY A 134 1.02 -10.38 3.69
CA GLY A 134 0.08 -10.12 4.78
C GLY A 134 -1.38 -10.40 4.42
N LYS A 135 -2.16 -10.76 5.45
CA LYS A 135 -3.63 -10.68 5.45
C LYS A 135 -4.00 -9.65 6.49
N ILE A 136 -4.52 -8.49 6.06
CA ILE A 136 -4.91 -7.40 6.94
C ILE A 136 -5.92 -7.89 7.97
N THR A 137 -5.71 -7.54 9.22
CA THR A 137 -6.57 -7.85 10.38
C THR A 137 -7.19 -6.61 10.96
N THR A 138 -6.41 -5.53 11.13
CA THR A 138 -6.84 -4.33 11.83
C THR A 138 -6.23 -3.09 11.17
N VAL A 139 -7.00 -2.00 11.15
CA VAL A 139 -6.53 -0.65 10.83
C VAL A 139 -6.66 0.20 12.09
N ASN A 140 -5.62 0.95 12.43
CA ASN A 140 -5.64 1.90 13.54
C ASN A 140 -6.44 3.15 13.15
N SER A 141 -7.76 3.03 13.24
CA SER A 141 -8.68 4.11 12.88
C SER A 141 -8.55 5.34 13.79
N GLU A 142 -8.16 5.16 15.05
CA GLU A 142 -7.95 6.25 15.99
C GLU A 142 -6.78 7.15 15.54
N LEU A 143 -5.65 6.55 15.18
CA LEU A 143 -4.52 7.32 14.63
C LEU A 143 -4.91 8.09 13.37
N ILE A 144 -5.63 7.44 12.45
CA ILE A 144 -6.04 8.09 11.18
C ILE A 144 -6.99 9.26 11.46
N LYS A 145 -7.96 9.07 12.36
CA LYS A 145 -8.88 10.14 12.78
C LYS A 145 -8.13 11.30 13.44
N THR A 146 -7.21 11.02 14.35
CA THR A 146 -6.36 12.04 14.98
C THR A 146 -5.58 12.87 13.95
N VAL A 147 -5.02 12.21 12.93
CA VAL A 147 -4.29 12.89 11.84
C VAL A 147 -5.24 13.81 11.05
N LEU A 148 -6.43 13.33 10.72
CA LEU A 148 -7.45 14.12 10.00
C LEU A 148 -7.94 15.30 10.85
N GLU A 149 -8.22 15.11 12.14
CA GLU A 149 -8.65 16.16 13.08
C GLU A 149 -7.62 17.28 13.25
N LYS A 150 -6.34 16.95 13.07
CA LYS A 150 -5.24 17.94 13.06
C LYS A 150 -5.04 18.65 11.71
N GLY A 151 -5.95 18.41 10.74
CA GLY A 151 -5.92 19.06 9.44
C GLY A 151 -4.91 18.46 8.45
N TYR A 152 -4.46 17.24 8.69
CA TYR A 152 -3.60 16.53 7.74
C TYR A 152 -4.40 15.59 6.85
N THR A 153 -3.96 15.42 5.61
CA THR A 153 -4.45 14.37 4.69
C THR A 153 -3.51 13.18 4.76
N PRO A 154 -3.89 12.05 5.38
CA PRO A 154 -3.03 10.87 5.44
C PRO A 154 -2.88 10.22 4.06
N VAL A 155 -1.62 9.93 3.68
CA VAL A 155 -1.24 9.21 2.47
C VAL A 155 -0.60 7.88 2.91
N ILE A 156 -1.32 6.78 2.72
CA ILE A 156 -0.96 5.48 3.29
C ILE A 156 -0.40 4.55 2.22
N SER A 157 0.80 4.03 2.44
CA SER A 157 1.39 2.98 1.62
C SER A 157 0.94 1.59 2.11
N PRO A 158 0.74 0.60 1.19
CA PRO A 158 0.20 -0.72 1.50
C PRO A 158 1.29 -1.66 2.06
N ILE A 159 1.94 -1.24 3.13
CA ILE A 159 2.80 -2.04 3.99
C ILE A 159 2.04 -2.27 5.28
N ALA A 160 2.05 -3.49 5.79
CA ALA A 160 1.48 -3.80 7.10
C ALA A 160 2.56 -4.28 8.06
N ILE A 161 2.27 -4.20 9.36
CA ILE A 161 3.10 -4.77 10.41
C ILE A 161 2.51 -6.10 10.87
N SER A 162 3.36 -7.13 11.04
CA SER A 162 2.96 -8.37 11.72
C SER A 162 3.06 -8.24 13.24
N GLU A 163 2.61 -9.26 13.96
CA GLU A 163 2.80 -9.37 15.41
C GLU A 163 4.29 -9.45 15.78
N GLU A 164 5.09 -10.09 14.95
CA GLU A 164 6.55 -10.20 15.09
C GLU A 164 7.29 -8.93 14.62
N CYS A 165 6.56 -7.88 14.26
CA CYS A 165 7.09 -6.62 13.71
C CYS A 165 7.75 -6.73 12.34
N ASP A 166 7.44 -7.75 11.56
CA ASP A 166 7.89 -7.88 10.18
C ASP A 166 7.16 -6.91 9.24
N PHE A 167 7.86 -6.47 8.18
CA PHE A 167 7.23 -5.79 7.03
C PHE A 167 6.43 -6.79 6.19
N LEU A 168 5.15 -6.55 6.02
CA LEU A 168 4.30 -7.39 5.20
C LEU A 168 3.77 -6.63 3.98
N ASN A 169 3.97 -7.21 2.80
CA ASN A 169 3.33 -6.75 1.58
C ASN A 169 1.84 -7.09 1.63
N VAL A 170 1.00 -6.06 1.53
CA VAL A 170 -0.45 -6.20 1.39
C VAL A 170 -0.91 -5.57 0.08
N ASP A 171 -1.98 -6.09 -0.47
CA ASP A 171 -2.58 -5.57 -1.70
C ASP A 171 -3.17 -4.17 -1.47
N GLY A 172 -2.86 -3.22 -2.37
CA GLY A 172 -3.26 -1.83 -2.23
C GLY A 172 -4.76 -1.60 -2.29
N ASP A 173 -5.50 -2.39 -3.09
CA ASP A 173 -6.97 -2.27 -3.16
C ASP A 173 -7.60 -2.81 -1.87
N ARG A 174 -7.06 -3.90 -1.34
CA ARG A 174 -7.47 -4.44 -0.04
C ARG A 174 -7.12 -3.50 1.11
N ALA A 175 -5.95 -2.84 1.07
CA ALA A 175 -5.59 -1.84 2.05
C ALA A 175 -6.60 -0.68 2.03
N ALA A 176 -6.90 -0.14 0.86
CA ALA A 176 -7.90 0.93 0.72
C ALA A 176 -9.29 0.51 1.22
N ALA A 177 -9.75 -0.69 0.85
CA ALA A 177 -11.04 -1.21 1.31
C ALA A 177 -11.10 -1.40 2.84
N ASN A 178 -10.00 -1.90 3.47
CA ASN A 178 -9.94 -2.05 4.92
C ASN A 178 -9.89 -0.70 5.64
N VAL A 179 -9.12 0.26 5.11
CA VAL A 179 -9.09 1.64 5.65
C VAL A 179 -10.49 2.24 5.57
N ALA A 180 -11.14 2.23 4.41
CA ALA A 180 -12.50 2.75 4.23
C ALA A 180 -13.54 2.07 5.14
N GLY A 181 -13.40 0.77 5.39
CA GLY A 181 -14.34 0.00 6.21
C GLY A 181 -14.18 0.20 7.72
N GLN A 182 -12.98 0.53 8.19
CA GLN A 182 -12.67 0.63 9.62
C GLN A 182 -12.56 2.08 10.13
N VAL A 183 -12.35 3.05 9.22
CA VAL A 183 -12.36 4.49 9.55
C VAL A 183 -13.74 5.05 9.20
N LYS A 184 -14.70 4.86 10.08
CA LYS A 184 -16.07 5.39 9.95
C LYS A 184 -16.28 6.61 10.83
#